data_6b0bae46e9f8c6198d107a4967bba994
#
_entry.id   6b0bae46e9f8c6198d107a4967bba994
#
_cell.length_a   1.000
_cell.length_b   1.000
_cell.length_c   1.000
_cell.angle_alpha   90.00
_cell.angle_beta   90.00
_cell.angle_gamma   90.00
#
_symmetry.space_group_name_H-M   'P 1'
#
loop_
_entity.id
_entity.type
_entity.pdbx_description
1 polymer ?
#
loop_
_entity_poly.entity_id
_entity_poly.type
_entity_poly.pdbx_seq_one_letter_code
_entity_poly.pdbx_strand_id
1 'polypeptide(L)'
;MIDELRENYLNYKKNEPLIIQPIDYKISLREMRPQIINWFIFLCENLNFSIQTLFRSVIIFDQYIGKVKIEKFNENNIQLIAIASLSLGTKIEENNCNYIKFLTDKVLNTPENKKYTYKDLTKMEIEILKTLNFKTLYSTPIEFGKIYFELLKKTFL
;
A
#
# COMPACT_ATOMS: atom_id res chain seq x y z
N MET A 1 12.24 -17.18 -23.55
CA MET A 1 11.62 -15.83 -23.67
C MET A 1 10.09 -15.84 -23.55
N ILE A 2 9.31 -16.57 -24.37
CA ILE A 2 7.85 -16.72 -24.13
C ILE A 2 7.61 -17.55 -22.88
N ASP A 3 8.37 -18.61 -22.67
CA ASP A 3 8.29 -19.44 -21.47
C ASP A 3 8.66 -18.64 -20.21
N GLU A 4 9.66 -17.77 -20.28
CA GLU A 4 10.06 -16.85 -19.23
C GLU A 4 8.92 -15.86 -18.86
N LEU A 5 8.26 -15.28 -19.87
CA LEU A 5 7.10 -14.40 -19.63
C LEU A 5 5.92 -15.16 -18.99
N ARG A 6 5.71 -16.40 -19.42
CA ARG A 6 4.72 -17.29 -18.83
C ARG A 6 5.05 -17.62 -17.37
N GLU A 7 6.29 -17.92 -17.09
CA GLU A 7 6.76 -18.21 -15.73
C GLU A 7 6.61 -16.99 -14.82
N ASN A 8 7.00 -15.80 -15.30
CA ASN A 8 6.80 -14.54 -14.58
C ASN A 8 5.31 -14.28 -14.30
N TYR A 9 4.45 -14.49 -15.30
CA TYR A 9 3.00 -14.36 -15.10
C TYR A 9 2.49 -15.29 -14.01
N LEU A 10 2.90 -16.57 -14.03
CA LEU A 10 2.47 -17.55 -13.02
C LEU A 10 2.98 -17.18 -11.62
N ASN A 11 4.20 -16.65 -11.52
CA ASN A 11 4.75 -16.18 -10.25
C ASN A 11 3.98 -14.97 -9.72
N TYR A 12 3.63 -13.99 -10.57
CA TYR A 12 2.81 -12.86 -10.16
C TYR A 12 1.40 -13.30 -9.76
N LYS A 13 0.82 -14.24 -10.49
CA LYS A 13 -0.50 -14.81 -10.17
C LYS A 13 -0.54 -15.47 -8.78
N LYS A 14 0.52 -16.16 -8.38
CA LYS A 14 0.64 -16.76 -7.03
C LYS A 14 0.68 -15.71 -5.92
N ASN A 15 1.21 -14.53 -6.22
CA ASN A 15 1.38 -13.42 -5.28
C ASN A 15 0.29 -12.34 -5.43
N GLU A 16 -0.73 -12.60 -6.24
CA GLU A 16 -1.88 -11.71 -6.37
C GLU A 16 -2.54 -11.51 -4.99
N PRO A 17 -2.86 -10.27 -4.61
CA PRO A 17 -3.57 -10.03 -3.37
C PRO A 17 -4.95 -10.67 -3.40
N LEU A 18 -5.38 -11.21 -2.27
CA LEU A 18 -6.74 -11.70 -2.14
C LEU A 18 -7.71 -10.55 -2.40
N ILE A 19 -8.71 -10.80 -3.25
CA ILE A 19 -9.81 -9.85 -3.45
C ILE A 19 -10.55 -9.78 -2.12
N ILE A 20 -10.44 -8.63 -1.46
CA ILE A 20 -11.21 -8.37 -0.25
C ILE A 20 -12.61 -8.02 -0.70
N GLN A 21 -13.56 -8.89 -0.36
CA GLN A 21 -14.97 -8.63 -0.69
C GLN A 21 -15.42 -7.36 0.06
N PRO A 22 -16.08 -6.42 -0.64
CA PRO A 22 -16.54 -5.17 -0.01
C PRO A 22 -17.57 -5.36 1.10
N ILE A 23 -18.06 -6.60 1.28
CA ILE A 23 -19.20 -6.92 2.16
C ILE A 23 -18.86 -6.69 3.64
N ASP A 24 -17.59 -6.83 4.03
CA ASP A 24 -17.15 -6.69 5.43
C ASP A 24 -16.66 -5.29 5.80
N TYR A 25 -16.65 -4.36 4.84
CA TYR A 25 -16.31 -2.98 5.14
C TYR A 25 -17.47 -2.28 5.83
N LYS A 26 -17.22 -1.66 6.98
CA LYS A 26 -18.11 -0.61 7.46
C LYS A 26 -18.37 0.42 6.36
N ILE A 27 -19.60 0.91 6.26
CA ILE A 27 -20.01 1.89 5.22
C ILE A 27 -19.05 3.10 5.22
N SER A 28 -18.63 3.56 6.40
CA SER A 28 -17.65 4.64 6.57
C SER A 28 -16.30 4.39 5.87
N LEU A 29 -15.80 3.15 5.89
CA LEU A 29 -14.54 2.80 5.22
C LEU A 29 -14.65 2.80 3.70
N ARG A 30 -15.81 2.44 3.14
CA ARG A 30 -16.05 2.54 1.69
C ARG A 30 -15.94 3.98 1.21
N GLU A 31 -16.48 4.91 1.98
CA GLU A 31 -16.46 6.33 1.66
C GLU A 31 -15.06 6.95 1.85
N MET A 32 -14.32 6.51 2.86
CA MET A 32 -12.97 6.99 3.15
C MET A 32 -11.91 6.46 2.18
N ARG A 33 -12.06 5.24 1.67
CA ARG A 33 -11.03 4.60 0.82
C ARG A 33 -10.63 5.44 -0.40
N PRO A 34 -11.55 6.00 -1.20
CA PRO A 34 -11.18 6.89 -2.31
C PRO A 34 -10.39 8.11 -1.86
N GLN A 35 -10.73 8.68 -0.72
CA GLN A 35 -10.02 9.84 -0.16
C GLN A 35 -8.59 9.47 0.25
N ILE A 36 -8.39 8.28 0.84
CA ILE A 36 -7.07 7.77 1.22
C ILE A 36 -6.22 7.50 -0.03
N ILE A 37 -6.80 6.90 -1.07
CA ILE A 37 -6.08 6.66 -2.33
C ILE A 37 -5.67 7.98 -2.97
N ASN A 38 -6.56 8.97 -3.05
CA ASN A 38 -6.24 10.30 -3.55
C ASN A 38 -5.12 10.96 -2.74
N TRP A 39 -5.13 10.76 -1.42
CA TRP A 39 -4.06 11.25 -0.56
C TRP A 39 -2.72 10.54 -0.82
N PHE A 40 -2.73 9.22 -1.06
CA PHE A 40 -1.52 8.50 -1.47
C PHE A 40 -0.98 9.00 -2.81
N ILE A 41 -1.84 9.23 -3.80
CA ILE A 41 -1.46 9.80 -5.11
C ILE A 41 -0.77 11.15 -4.88
N PHE A 42 -1.42 12.05 -4.14
CA PHE A 42 -0.88 13.37 -3.81
C PHE A 42 0.49 13.28 -3.12
N LEU A 43 0.66 12.40 -2.13
CA LEU A 43 1.92 12.22 -1.43
C LEU A 43 3.01 11.63 -2.33
N CYS A 44 2.67 10.63 -3.12
CA CYS A 44 3.63 10.01 -4.05
C CYS A 44 4.13 11.01 -5.10
N GLU A 45 3.25 11.83 -5.66
CA GLU A 45 3.61 12.89 -6.62
C GLU A 45 4.51 13.95 -5.97
N ASN A 46 4.13 14.48 -4.80
CA ASN A 46 4.88 15.54 -4.14
C ASN A 46 6.24 15.09 -3.56
N LEU A 47 6.36 13.83 -3.20
CA LEU A 47 7.58 13.24 -2.65
C LEU A 47 8.40 12.50 -3.71
N ASN A 48 7.93 12.51 -4.95
CA ASN A 48 8.59 11.90 -6.10
C ASN A 48 8.81 10.38 -5.92
N PHE A 49 7.84 9.71 -5.29
CA PHE A 49 7.86 8.26 -5.13
C PHE A 49 7.44 7.56 -6.42
N SER A 50 7.92 6.34 -6.58
CA SER A 50 7.57 5.51 -7.73
C SER A 50 6.09 5.10 -7.72
N ILE A 51 5.55 4.82 -8.89
CA ILE A 51 4.19 4.30 -9.00
C ILE A 51 4.04 2.92 -8.35
N GLN A 52 5.14 2.15 -8.25
CA GLN A 52 5.17 0.90 -7.50
C GLN A 52 4.89 1.14 -6.01
N THR A 53 5.47 2.19 -5.44
CA THR A 53 5.21 2.61 -4.05
C THR A 53 3.73 2.89 -3.82
N LEU A 54 3.09 3.62 -4.74
CA LEU A 54 1.64 3.87 -4.67
C LEU A 54 0.84 2.56 -4.62
N PHE A 55 1.03 1.68 -5.60
CA PHE A 55 0.28 0.42 -5.65
C PHE A 55 0.58 -0.49 -4.45
N ARG A 56 1.84 -0.57 -4.03
CA ARG A 56 2.25 -1.35 -2.86
C ARG A 56 1.54 -0.85 -1.60
N SER A 57 1.51 0.45 -1.40
CA SER A 57 0.86 1.10 -0.24
C SER A 57 -0.64 0.84 -0.21
N VAL A 58 -1.31 0.97 -1.35
CA VAL A 58 -2.75 0.67 -1.47
C VAL A 58 -3.04 -0.79 -1.15
N ILE A 59 -2.25 -1.73 -1.70
CA ILE A 59 -2.43 -3.16 -1.43
C ILE A 59 -2.21 -3.48 0.05
N ILE A 60 -1.15 -2.96 0.67
CA ILE A 60 -0.89 -3.16 2.10
C ILE A 60 -2.06 -2.64 2.93
N PHE A 61 -2.53 -1.44 2.64
CA PHE A 61 -3.67 -0.82 3.31
C PHE A 61 -4.92 -1.70 3.18
N ASP A 62 -5.31 -2.06 1.96
CA ASP A 62 -6.51 -2.87 1.70
C ASP A 62 -6.42 -4.24 2.37
N GLN A 63 -5.27 -4.92 2.29
CA GLN A 63 -5.07 -6.23 2.91
C GLN A 63 -5.12 -6.17 4.45
N TYR A 64 -4.60 -5.10 5.05
CA TYR A 64 -4.69 -4.89 6.49
C TYR A 64 -6.13 -4.67 6.92
N ILE A 65 -6.83 -3.72 6.28
CA ILE A 65 -8.23 -3.41 6.58
C ILE A 65 -9.12 -4.65 6.44
N GLY A 66 -8.91 -5.47 5.41
CA GLY A 66 -9.68 -6.69 5.20
C GLY A 66 -9.42 -7.81 6.22
N LYS A 67 -8.28 -7.78 6.91
CA LYS A 67 -7.92 -8.80 7.90
C LYS A 67 -8.10 -8.35 9.35
N VAL A 68 -8.07 -7.05 9.59
CA VAL A 68 -8.27 -6.54 10.95
C VAL A 68 -9.72 -6.78 11.38
N LYS A 69 -9.90 -7.37 12.56
CA LYS A 69 -11.24 -7.59 13.11
C LYS A 69 -11.93 -6.25 13.36
N ILE A 70 -13.19 -6.14 12.96
CA ILE A 70 -14.01 -4.93 13.09
C ILE A 70 -14.00 -4.38 14.52
N GLU A 71 -14.00 -5.27 15.51
CA GLU A 71 -13.95 -4.94 16.94
C GLU A 71 -12.66 -4.23 17.37
N LYS A 72 -11.55 -4.47 16.64
CA LYS A 72 -10.24 -3.87 16.88
C LYS A 72 -9.98 -2.64 16.01
N PHE A 73 -10.84 -2.41 15.03
CA PHE A 73 -10.68 -1.29 14.11
C PHE A 73 -11.18 0.01 14.76
N ASN A 74 -10.26 0.98 14.87
CA ASN A 74 -10.58 2.31 15.34
C ASN A 74 -10.48 3.30 14.18
N GLU A 75 -11.61 3.84 13.75
CA GLU A 75 -11.70 4.83 12.65
C GLU A 75 -10.84 6.07 12.92
N ASN A 76 -10.65 6.46 14.20
CA ASN A 76 -9.77 7.57 14.55
C ASN A 76 -8.30 7.36 14.19
N ASN A 77 -7.89 6.10 13.93
CA ASN A 77 -6.53 5.75 13.57
C ASN A 77 -6.35 5.55 12.06
N ILE A 78 -7.36 5.81 11.24
CA ILE A 78 -7.31 5.54 9.80
C ILE A 78 -6.15 6.29 9.11
N GLN A 79 -5.88 7.53 9.52
CA GLN A 79 -4.77 8.31 9.00
C GLN A 79 -3.42 7.66 9.36
N LEU A 80 -3.27 7.18 10.59
CA LEU A 80 -2.07 6.49 11.03
C LEU A 80 -1.87 5.18 10.27
N ILE A 81 -2.94 4.41 10.07
CA ILE A 81 -2.92 3.18 9.27
C ILE A 81 -2.50 3.48 7.84
N ALA A 82 -3.08 4.51 7.22
CA ALA A 82 -2.76 4.90 5.86
C ALA A 82 -1.26 5.28 5.73
N ILE A 83 -0.77 6.16 6.60
CA ILE A 83 0.64 6.57 6.55
C ILE A 83 1.60 5.42 6.91
N ALA A 84 1.23 4.53 7.81
CA ALA A 84 2.02 3.33 8.07
C ALA A 84 2.09 2.40 6.85
N SER A 85 0.98 2.26 6.12
CA SER A 85 0.95 1.51 4.86
C SER A 85 1.82 2.15 3.78
N LEU A 86 1.78 3.49 3.64
CA LEU A 86 2.65 4.23 2.72
C LEU A 86 4.12 4.09 3.14
N SER A 87 4.43 4.22 4.42
CA SER A 87 5.78 4.05 4.95
C SER A 87 6.34 2.64 4.68
N LEU A 88 5.53 1.61 4.83
CA LEU A 88 5.92 0.24 4.46
C LEU A 88 6.14 0.11 2.94
N GLY A 89 5.27 0.71 2.13
CA GLY A 89 5.42 0.74 0.67
C GLY A 89 6.74 1.41 0.26
N THR A 90 7.07 2.56 0.85
CA THR A 90 8.34 3.26 0.57
C THR A 90 9.57 2.46 0.99
N LYS A 91 9.52 1.79 2.14
CA LYS A 91 10.61 0.93 2.60
C LYS A 91 10.88 -0.28 1.69
N ILE A 92 9.87 -0.72 0.95
CA ILE A 92 9.97 -1.86 0.04
C ILE A 92 10.46 -1.43 -1.35
N GLU A 93 9.94 -0.32 -1.86
CA GLU A 93 10.11 0.06 -3.26
C GLU A 93 11.16 1.18 -3.48
N GLU A 94 11.44 1.99 -2.46
CA GLU A 94 12.34 3.13 -2.59
C GLU A 94 13.71 2.86 -1.98
N ASN A 95 14.76 3.33 -2.65
CA ASN A 95 16.14 3.17 -2.17
C ASN A 95 16.48 4.11 -0.99
N ASN A 96 15.67 5.12 -0.74
CA ASN A 96 15.93 6.12 0.29
C ASN A 96 14.76 6.18 1.31
N CYS A 97 15.03 5.81 2.55
CA CYS A 97 14.03 5.76 3.63
C CYS A 97 13.97 7.03 4.50
N ASN A 98 14.61 8.14 4.11
CA ASN A 98 14.66 9.36 4.91
C ASN A 98 13.29 10.07 5.06
N TYR A 99 12.29 9.63 4.31
CA TYR A 99 10.94 10.22 4.32
C TYR A 99 10.09 9.90 5.55
N ILE A 100 10.48 8.90 6.36
CA ILE A 100 9.65 8.42 7.47
C ILE A 100 9.44 9.52 8.52
N LYS A 101 10.51 10.24 8.87
CA LYS A 101 10.41 11.38 9.78
C LYS A 101 9.55 12.48 9.20
N PHE A 102 9.71 12.78 7.92
CA PHE A 102 8.90 13.76 7.21
C PHE A 102 7.41 13.36 7.22
N LEU A 103 7.08 12.11 6.93
CA LEU A 103 5.70 11.61 6.97
C LEU A 103 5.07 11.77 8.36
N THR A 104 5.84 11.53 9.42
CA THR A 104 5.35 11.73 10.79
C THR A 104 5.15 13.21 11.12
N ASP A 105 6.17 14.03 10.88
CA ASP A 105 6.22 15.40 11.39
C ASP A 105 5.42 16.39 10.54
N LYS A 106 5.27 16.11 9.24
CA LYS A 106 4.65 17.05 8.29
C LYS A 106 3.33 16.58 7.72
N VAL A 107 3.08 15.28 7.72
CA VAL A 107 1.89 14.68 7.11
C VAL A 107 0.88 14.22 8.15
N LEU A 108 1.31 13.49 9.18
CA LEU A 108 0.42 13.03 10.25
C LEU A 108 0.09 14.12 11.28
N ASN A 109 1.00 15.07 11.45
CA ASN A 109 0.85 16.11 12.46
C ASN A 109 0.81 17.48 11.79
N THR A 110 -0.18 18.30 12.17
CA THR A 110 -0.16 19.73 11.86
C THR A 110 0.54 20.48 13.01
N PRO A 111 1.00 21.74 12.78
CA PRO A 111 1.58 22.55 13.85
C PRO A 111 0.67 22.69 15.08
N GLU A 112 -0.66 22.70 14.84
CA GLU A 112 -1.66 22.88 15.90
C GLU A 112 -2.10 21.55 16.54
N ASN A 113 -1.89 20.41 15.87
CA ASN A 113 -2.38 19.11 16.34
C ASN A 113 -1.33 18.00 16.15
N LYS A 114 -0.48 17.83 17.17
CA LYS A 114 0.50 16.74 17.24
C LYS A 114 -0.16 15.50 17.84
N LYS A 115 -0.90 14.76 17.03
CA LYS A 115 -1.64 13.58 17.46
C LYS A 115 -0.77 12.32 17.56
N TYR A 116 0.24 12.18 16.69
CA TYR A 116 1.02 10.96 16.56
C TYR A 116 2.51 11.21 16.66
N THR A 117 3.22 10.26 17.27
CA THR A 117 4.69 10.24 17.33
C THR A 117 5.26 9.27 16.32
N TYR A 118 6.56 9.37 16.04
CA TYR A 118 7.29 8.35 15.28
C TYR A 118 7.14 6.95 15.89
N LYS A 119 7.08 6.86 17.21
CA LYS A 119 6.89 5.59 17.93
C LYS A 119 5.50 4.98 17.64
N ASP A 120 4.48 5.82 17.47
CA ASP A 120 3.13 5.36 17.13
C ASP A 120 3.07 4.85 15.69
N LEU A 121 3.75 5.54 14.77
CA LEU A 121 3.91 5.08 13.39
C LEU A 121 4.60 3.70 13.35
N THR A 122 5.72 3.56 14.05
CA THR A 122 6.46 2.28 14.09
C THR A 122 5.63 1.14 14.71
N LYS A 123 4.87 1.43 15.77
CA LYS A 123 3.96 0.44 16.35
C LYS A 123 2.88 0.00 15.35
N MET A 124 2.31 0.93 14.60
CA MET A 124 1.30 0.64 13.59
C MET A 124 1.89 -0.18 12.43
N GLU A 125 3.10 0.13 11.97
CA GLU A 125 3.82 -0.67 10.97
C GLU A 125 3.98 -2.14 11.43
N ILE A 126 4.41 -2.34 12.69
CA ILE A 126 4.57 -3.67 13.27
C ILE A 126 3.21 -4.40 13.37
N GLU A 127 2.16 -3.69 13.72
CA GLU A 127 0.81 -4.25 13.78
C GLU A 127 0.33 -4.69 12.40
N ILE A 128 0.51 -3.87 11.36
CA ILE A 128 0.21 -4.21 9.98
C ILE A 128 0.99 -5.46 9.56
N LEU A 129 2.31 -5.47 9.77
CA LEU A 129 3.16 -6.61 9.41
C LEU A 129 2.72 -7.91 10.10
N LYS A 130 2.41 -7.87 11.39
CA LYS A 130 1.92 -9.04 12.13
C LYS A 130 0.56 -9.52 11.62
N THR A 131 -0.37 -8.59 11.36
CA THR A 131 -1.70 -8.92 10.83
C THR A 131 -1.61 -9.57 9.44
N LEU A 132 -0.66 -9.13 8.63
CA LEU A 132 -0.40 -9.68 7.30
C LEU A 132 0.52 -10.92 7.31
N ASN A 133 0.95 -11.40 8.48
CA ASN A 133 1.96 -12.45 8.62
C ASN A 133 3.23 -12.12 7.81
N PHE A 134 3.66 -10.87 7.82
CA PHE A 134 4.81 -10.33 7.05
C PHE A 134 4.69 -10.51 5.53
N LYS A 135 3.54 -10.88 5.01
CA LYS A 135 3.30 -10.96 3.58
C LYS A 135 2.93 -9.57 3.04
N THR A 136 3.91 -8.87 2.48
CA THR A 136 3.75 -7.51 1.92
C THR A 136 4.11 -7.44 0.44
N LEU A 137 4.81 -8.46 -0.09
CA LEU A 137 5.22 -8.53 -1.49
C LEU A 137 4.12 -9.17 -2.34
N TYR A 138 3.01 -8.45 -2.49
CA TYR A 138 1.94 -8.81 -3.41
C TYR A 138 2.26 -8.34 -4.82
N SER A 139 1.78 -9.07 -5.80
CA SER A 139 1.89 -8.62 -7.20
C SER A 139 1.01 -7.41 -7.45
N THR A 140 1.58 -6.42 -8.12
CA THR A 140 0.90 -5.17 -8.43
C THR A 140 0.38 -5.16 -9.87
N PRO A 141 -0.63 -4.32 -10.20
CA PRO A 141 -1.10 -4.17 -11.57
C PRO A 141 -0.02 -3.79 -12.57
N ILE A 142 1.04 -3.10 -12.11
CA ILE A 142 2.17 -2.71 -12.97
C ILE A 142 2.99 -3.92 -13.42
N GLU A 143 3.21 -4.89 -12.54
CA GLU A 143 3.95 -6.11 -12.87
C GLU A 143 3.22 -6.91 -13.95
N PHE A 144 1.89 -7.04 -13.85
CA PHE A 144 1.08 -7.62 -14.90
C PHE A 144 1.11 -6.79 -16.19
N GLY A 145 0.98 -5.46 -16.07
CA GLY A 145 1.03 -4.54 -17.20
C GLY A 145 2.34 -4.65 -18.00
N LYS A 146 3.48 -4.80 -17.34
CA LYS A 146 4.78 -5.01 -17.98
C LYS A 146 4.79 -6.29 -18.84
N ILE A 147 4.24 -7.40 -18.34
CA ILE A 147 4.15 -8.66 -19.09
C ILE A 147 3.27 -8.48 -20.33
N TYR A 148 2.08 -7.90 -20.17
CA TYR A 148 1.18 -7.66 -21.30
C TYR A 148 1.83 -6.76 -22.37
N PHE A 149 2.53 -5.71 -21.95
CA PHE A 149 3.22 -4.82 -22.87
C PHE A 149 4.33 -5.53 -23.65
N GLU A 150 5.12 -6.37 -23.00
CA GLU A 150 6.15 -7.17 -23.66
C GLU A 150 5.54 -8.22 -24.62
N LEU A 151 4.40 -8.80 -24.30
CA LEU A 151 3.68 -9.69 -25.20
C LEU A 151 3.17 -8.95 -26.44
N LEU A 152 2.58 -7.76 -26.26
CA LEU A 152 2.10 -6.92 -27.37
C LEU A 152 3.24 -6.51 -28.31
N LYS A 153 4.37 -6.07 -27.79
CA LYS A 153 5.54 -5.74 -28.60
C LYS A 153 5.95 -6.90 -29.51
N LYS A 154 5.90 -8.13 -29.01
CA LYS A 154 6.30 -9.32 -29.76
C LYS A 154 5.29 -9.77 -30.80
N THR A 155 4.02 -9.39 -30.62
CA THR A 155 2.95 -9.78 -31.56
C THR A 155 2.82 -8.79 -32.71
N PHE A 156 3.19 -7.52 -32.52
CA PHE A 156 2.94 -6.45 -33.48
C PHE A 156 4.21 -5.78 -34.02
N LEU A 157 5.40 -6.18 -33.57
CA LEU A 157 6.71 -5.76 -34.07
C LEU A 157 7.55 -6.96 -34.51
#